data_4fbc2d1a7dbb8f2078603dd9fff1d880
#
_entry.id   4fbc2d1a7dbb8f2078603dd9fff1d880
#
_cell.length_a   1.000
_cell.length_b   1.000
_cell.length_c   1.000
_cell.angle_alpha   90.00
_cell.angle_beta   90.00
_cell.angle_gamma   90.00
#
_symmetry.space_group_name_H-M   'P 1'
#
loop_
_entity.id
_entity.type
_entity.pdbx_description
1 polymer ?
#
loop_
_entity_poly.entity_id
_entity_poly.type
_entity_poly.pdbx_seq_one_letter_code
_entity_poly.pdbx_strand_id
1 'polypeptide(L)'
;MEKCHERRLKLAEELKSCQKAFIALGDETRQQIIITLLESEVHGIRVGEITDKTHLSRPAVSHHLRILKEAGIVSMYREGTRNYYYVSAEETIWKQLGNLFSRINEIVDEISEKECSKSQIEIESNKDFI
;
A
#
# COMPACT_ATOMS: atom_id res chain seq x y z
N MET A 1 -11.39 -25.76 -10.51
CA MET A 1 -12.37 -24.68 -10.33
C MET A 1 -12.58 -24.27 -8.89
N GLU A 2 -12.78 -25.21 -8.00
CA GLU A 2 -12.95 -24.93 -6.57
C GLU A 2 -11.73 -24.22 -5.95
N LYS A 3 -10.52 -24.65 -6.30
CA LYS A 3 -9.28 -24.04 -5.83
C LYS A 3 -9.14 -22.58 -6.27
N CYS A 4 -9.54 -22.24 -7.48
CA CYS A 4 -9.50 -20.85 -7.98
C CYS A 4 -10.49 -19.96 -7.24
N HIS A 5 -11.68 -20.50 -6.94
CA HIS A 5 -12.70 -19.75 -6.19
C HIS A 5 -12.26 -19.52 -4.74
N GLU A 6 -11.72 -20.54 -4.08
CA GLU A 6 -11.20 -20.44 -2.73
C GLU A 6 -10.04 -19.45 -2.64
N ARG A 7 -9.14 -19.45 -3.63
CA ARG A 7 -8.03 -18.50 -3.70
C ARG A 7 -8.53 -17.06 -3.85
N ARG A 8 -9.55 -16.84 -4.67
CA ARG A 8 -10.16 -15.52 -4.83
C ARG A 8 -10.85 -15.04 -3.56
N LEU A 9 -11.56 -15.93 -2.87
CA LEU A 9 -12.22 -15.60 -1.59
C LEU A 9 -11.19 -15.25 -0.52
N LYS A 10 -10.10 -15.99 -0.46
CA LYS A 10 -9.00 -15.70 0.46
C LYS A 10 -8.34 -14.37 0.15
N LEU A 11 -8.12 -14.08 -1.13
CA LEU A 11 -7.59 -12.79 -1.56
C LEU A 11 -8.54 -11.65 -1.18
N ALA A 12 -9.84 -11.83 -1.35
CA ALA A 12 -10.85 -10.85 -0.95
C ALA A 12 -10.80 -10.54 0.55
N GLU A 13 -10.65 -11.57 1.39
CA GLU A 13 -10.52 -11.39 2.82
C GLU A 13 -9.23 -10.66 3.21
N GLU A 14 -8.13 -10.98 2.56
CA GLU A 14 -6.86 -10.31 2.79
C GLU A 14 -6.91 -8.85 2.36
N LEU A 15 -7.55 -8.57 1.24
CA LEU A 15 -7.76 -7.21 0.76
C LEU A 15 -8.59 -6.39 1.77
N LYS A 16 -9.64 -7.00 2.31
CA LYS A 16 -10.47 -6.37 3.35
C LYS A 16 -9.65 -6.05 4.61
N SER A 17 -8.76 -6.95 5.01
CA SER A 17 -7.92 -6.72 6.19
C SER A 17 -6.90 -5.61 5.99
N CYS A 18 -6.56 -5.29 4.74
CA CYS A 18 -5.61 -4.23 4.39
C CYS A 18 -6.28 -2.91 3.99
N GLN A 19 -7.61 -2.81 4.05
CA GLN A 19 -8.34 -1.61 3.59
C GLN A 19 -7.88 -0.32 4.26
N LYS A 20 -7.65 -0.35 5.57
CA LYS A 20 -7.16 0.82 6.31
C LYS A 20 -5.83 1.33 5.77
N ALA A 21 -4.93 0.40 5.47
CA ALA A 21 -3.63 0.72 4.88
C ALA A 21 -3.79 1.32 3.49
N PHE A 22 -4.66 0.76 2.66
CA PHE A 22 -4.91 1.28 1.31
C PHE A 22 -5.52 2.68 1.34
N ILE A 23 -6.47 2.92 2.24
CA ILE A 23 -7.07 4.25 2.42
C ILE A 23 -5.99 5.25 2.84
N ALA A 24 -5.14 4.88 3.79
CA ALA A 24 -4.06 5.74 4.26
C ALA A 24 -3.05 6.03 3.14
N LEU A 25 -2.69 5.02 2.35
CA LEU A 25 -1.74 5.15 1.24
C LEU A 25 -2.35 5.82 0.00
N GLY A 26 -3.67 5.86 -0.11
CA GLY A 26 -4.37 6.37 -1.28
C GLY A 26 -4.50 7.89 -1.36
N ASP A 27 -3.85 8.63 -0.48
CA ASP A 27 -3.88 10.09 -0.47
C ASP A 27 -2.51 10.65 -0.88
N GLU A 28 -2.51 11.57 -1.84
CA GLU A 28 -1.28 12.16 -2.37
C GLU A 28 -0.45 12.88 -1.30
N THR A 29 -1.12 13.61 -0.40
CA THR A 29 -0.46 14.31 0.69
C THR A 29 0.22 13.34 1.65
N ARG A 30 -0.46 12.25 2.01
CA ARG A 30 0.13 11.24 2.87
C ARG A 30 1.28 10.51 2.20
N GLN A 31 1.18 10.25 0.90
CA GLN A 31 2.30 9.69 0.13
C GLN A 31 3.52 10.61 0.19
N GLN A 32 3.31 11.91 0.06
CA GLN A 32 4.38 12.91 0.16
C GLN A 32 5.05 12.88 1.54
N ILE A 33 4.29 12.71 2.59
CA ILE A 33 4.83 12.57 3.95
C ILE A 33 5.68 11.30 4.07
N ILE A 34 5.18 10.17 3.56
CA ILE A 34 5.93 8.91 3.57
C ILE A 34 7.25 9.06 2.81
N ILE A 35 7.21 9.66 1.63
CA ILE A 35 8.40 9.93 0.82
C ILE A 35 9.41 10.78 1.62
N THR A 36 8.94 11.82 2.27
CA THR A 36 9.77 12.70 3.10
C THR A 36 10.45 11.92 4.23
N LEU A 37 9.72 11.01 4.86
CA LEU A 37 10.28 10.15 5.92
C LEU A 37 11.34 9.19 5.37
N LEU A 38 11.09 8.62 4.18
CA LEU A 38 12.01 7.68 3.55
C LEU A 38 13.28 8.36 3.03
N GLU A 39 13.18 9.60 2.55
CA GLU A 39 14.32 10.37 2.06
C GLU A 39 15.22 10.91 3.16
N SER A 40 14.77 10.87 4.40
CA SER A 40 15.54 11.38 5.53
C SER A 40 16.76 10.50 5.82
N GLU A 41 17.90 11.11 6.04
CA GLU A 41 19.12 10.42 6.43
C GLU A 41 19.12 10.02 7.92
N VAL A 42 18.24 10.64 8.71
CA VAL A 42 18.09 10.35 10.14
C VAL A 42 16.86 9.51 10.39
N HIS A 43 16.96 8.61 11.36
CA HIS A 43 15.83 7.81 11.81
C HIS A 43 14.93 8.67 12.71
N GLY A 44 13.73 8.94 12.20
CA GLY A 44 12.75 9.73 12.92
C GLY A 44 12.84 11.23 12.64
N ILE A 45 11.73 11.80 12.23
CA ILE A 45 11.61 13.22 11.89
C ILE A 45 10.49 13.85 12.72
N ARG A 46 10.71 15.06 13.18
CA ARG A 46 9.69 15.84 13.90
C ARG A 46 8.71 16.49 12.93
N VAL A 47 7.51 16.76 13.44
CA VAL A 47 6.44 17.44 12.68
C VAL A 47 6.94 18.74 12.04
N GLY A 48 7.75 19.54 12.76
CA GLY A 48 8.29 20.79 12.23
C GLY A 48 9.14 20.61 10.99
N GLU A 49 9.96 19.56 10.93
CA GLU A 49 10.78 19.26 9.77
C GLU A 49 9.93 18.76 8.58
N ILE A 50 8.89 17.99 8.88
CA ILE A 50 7.96 17.52 7.86
C ILE A 50 7.20 18.70 7.23
N THR A 51 6.75 19.65 8.06
CA THR A 51 6.09 20.88 7.56
C THR A 51 7.01 21.68 6.65
N ASP A 52 8.27 21.85 7.05
CA ASP A 52 9.24 22.61 6.25
C ASP A 52 9.49 21.98 4.89
N LYS A 53 9.54 20.64 4.83
CA LYS A 53 9.82 19.92 3.59
C LYS A 53 8.59 19.75 2.70
N THR A 54 7.40 19.69 3.29
CA THR A 54 6.15 19.46 2.53
C THR A 54 5.36 20.73 2.25
N HIS A 55 5.72 21.84 2.90
CA HIS A 55 5.00 23.13 2.84
C HIS A 55 3.55 23.03 3.31
N LEU A 56 3.24 22.03 4.12
CA LEU A 56 1.92 21.84 4.73
C LEU A 56 1.89 22.54 6.10
N SER A 57 0.68 22.81 6.58
CA SER A 57 0.50 23.34 7.94
C SER A 57 0.76 22.25 8.99
N ARG A 58 1.15 22.64 10.20
CA ARG A 58 1.32 21.71 11.32
C ARG A 58 0.07 20.88 11.60
N PRO A 59 -1.13 21.49 11.69
CA PRO A 59 -2.33 20.70 11.91
C PRO A 59 -2.58 19.68 10.82
N ALA A 60 -2.33 20.01 9.55
CA ALA A 60 -2.49 19.09 8.42
C ALA A 60 -1.52 17.91 8.54
N VAL A 61 -0.24 18.17 8.79
CA VAL A 61 0.77 17.12 8.98
C VAL A 61 0.39 16.21 10.15
N SER A 62 0.01 16.79 11.29
CA SER A 62 -0.40 16.02 12.46
C SER A 62 -1.61 15.13 12.18
N HIS A 63 -2.58 15.64 11.43
CA HIS A 63 -3.77 14.88 11.03
C HIS A 63 -3.39 13.68 10.14
N HIS A 64 -2.58 13.92 9.12
CA HIS A 64 -2.14 12.86 8.20
C HIS A 64 -1.26 11.82 8.89
N LEU A 65 -0.37 12.25 9.78
CA LEU A 65 0.46 11.32 10.57
C LEU A 65 -0.38 10.43 11.48
N ARG A 66 -1.46 10.95 12.04
CA ARG A 66 -2.38 10.16 12.85
C ARG A 66 -3.02 9.04 12.02
N ILE A 67 -3.50 9.36 10.83
CA ILE A 67 -4.10 8.37 9.91
C ILE A 67 -3.07 7.30 9.55
N LEU A 68 -1.86 7.70 9.19
CA LEU A 68 -0.76 6.78 8.85
C LEU A 68 -0.36 5.90 10.04
N LYS A 69 -0.33 6.46 11.23
CA LYS A 69 -0.01 5.72 12.46
C LYS A 69 -1.08 4.71 12.82
N GLU A 70 -2.35 5.10 12.73
CA GLU A 70 -3.48 4.19 12.98
C GLU A 70 -3.53 3.04 11.99
N ALA A 71 -3.06 3.25 10.77
CA ALA A 71 -2.96 2.22 9.75
C ALA A 71 -1.71 1.33 9.89
N GLY A 72 -0.83 1.63 10.82
CA GLY A 72 0.40 0.86 11.04
C GLY A 72 1.53 1.15 10.06
N ILE A 73 1.39 2.19 9.23
CA ILE A 73 2.39 2.55 8.21
C ILE A 73 3.55 3.34 8.81
N VAL A 74 3.23 4.22 9.74
CA VAL A 74 4.18 5.10 10.43
C VAL A 74 4.14 4.80 11.92
N SER A 75 5.29 4.82 12.55
CA SER A 75 5.45 4.70 13.99
C SER A 75 6.07 5.97 14.56
N MET A 76 6.04 6.10 15.87
CA MET A 76 6.52 7.27 16.56
C MET A 76 7.25 6.86 17.82
N TYR A 77 8.33 7.54 18.14
CA TYR A 77 8.93 7.48 19.47
C TYR A 77 9.03 8.88 20.05
N ARG A 78 9.08 8.95 21.36
CA ARG A 78 9.16 10.22 22.09
C ARG A 78 10.48 10.35 22.81
N GLU A 79 11.13 11.48 22.63
CA GLU A 79 12.31 11.89 23.41
C GLU A 79 12.02 13.20 24.09
N GLY A 80 11.93 13.19 25.45
CA GLY A 80 11.52 14.36 26.21
C GLY A 80 10.10 14.79 25.84
N THR A 81 9.95 15.99 25.28
CA THR A 81 8.67 16.55 24.83
C THR A 81 8.49 16.45 23.32
N ARG A 82 9.42 15.81 22.62
CA ARG A 82 9.46 15.78 21.15
C ARG A 82 9.09 14.41 20.62
N ASN A 83 8.21 14.39 19.61
CA ASN A 83 7.78 13.19 18.91
C ASN A 83 8.53 13.08 17.58
N TYR A 84 9.07 11.89 17.30
CA TYR A 84 9.79 11.56 16.09
C TYR A 84 9.05 10.49 15.34
N TYR A 85 8.78 10.73 14.06
CA TYR A 85 8.02 9.84 13.19
C TYR A 85 8.93 9.15 12.20
N TYR A 86 8.67 7.88 11.93
CA TYR A 86 9.44 7.07 10.99
C TYR A 86 8.55 6.02 10.34
N VAL A 87 8.96 5.55 9.16
CA VAL A 87 8.25 4.45 8.49
C VAL A 87 8.55 3.16 9.25
N SER A 88 7.50 2.49 9.70
CA SER A 88 7.64 1.31 10.54
C SER A 88 8.03 0.10 9.70
N ALA A 89 9.25 -0.41 9.89
CA ALA A 89 9.76 -1.58 9.19
C ALA A 89 9.34 -2.90 9.84
N GLU A 90 8.96 -2.86 11.12
CA GLU A 90 8.63 -4.05 11.91
C GLU A 90 7.14 -4.34 11.96
N GLU A 91 6.33 -3.44 11.42
CA GLU A 91 4.88 -3.56 11.51
C GLU A 91 4.33 -4.67 10.62
N THR A 92 3.38 -5.38 11.19
CA THR A 92 2.67 -6.48 10.53
C THR A 92 2.01 -6.05 9.22
N ILE A 93 1.59 -4.78 9.12
CA ILE A 93 0.89 -4.28 7.93
C ILE A 93 1.75 -4.35 6.66
N TRP A 94 3.04 -4.04 6.75
CA TRP A 94 3.94 -4.13 5.60
C TRP A 94 4.10 -5.57 5.12
N LYS A 95 4.16 -6.52 6.05
CA LYS A 95 4.20 -7.94 5.73
C LYS A 95 2.89 -8.41 5.10
N GLN A 96 1.76 -7.97 5.63
CA GLN A 96 0.44 -8.28 5.08
C GLN A 96 0.29 -7.74 3.66
N LEU A 97 0.70 -6.50 3.42
CA LEU A 97 0.68 -5.90 2.08
C LEU A 97 1.61 -6.65 1.11
N GLY A 98 2.81 -7.00 1.56
CA GLY A 98 3.74 -7.78 0.75
C GLY A 98 3.17 -9.15 0.35
N ASN A 99 2.56 -9.86 1.29
CA ASN A 99 1.91 -11.14 1.04
C ASN A 99 0.72 -10.98 0.09
N LEU A 100 -0.08 -9.95 0.28
CA LEU A 100 -1.22 -9.63 -0.59
C LEU A 100 -0.77 -9.40 -2.03
N PHE A 101 0.25 -8.58 -2.24
CA PHE A 101 0.78 -8.29 -3.57
C PHE A 101 1.40 -9.53 -4.23
N SER A 102 2.08 -10.38 -3.46
CA SER A 102 2.62 -11.64 -3.96
C SER A 102 1.51 -12.56 -4.48
N ARG A 103 0.41 -12.67 -3.75
CA ARG A 103 -0.75 -13.47 -4.17
C ARG A 103 -1.45 -12.88 -5.38
N ILE A 104 -1.61 -11.56 -5.42
CA ILE A 104 -2.17 -10.88 -6.59
C ILE A 104 -1.31 -11.19 -7.81
N ASN A 105 0.00 -11.11 -7.67
CA ASN A 105 0.93 -11.38 -8.75
C ASN A 105 0.81 -12.82 -9.27
N GLU A 106 0.72 -13.80 -8.37
CA GLU A 106 0.50 -15.20 -8.73
C GLU A 106 -0.80 -15.39 -9.52
N ILE A 107 -1.88 -14.78 -9.05
CA ILE A 107 -3.20 -14.87 -9.68
C ILE A 107 -3.19 -14.18 -11.06
N VAL A 108 -2.57 -13.00 -11.15
CA VAL A 108 -2.43 -12.26 -12.40
C VAL A 108 -1.65 -13.07 -13.43
N ASP A 109 -0.56 -13.72 -13.02
CA ASP A 109 0.24 -14.57 -13.89
C ASP A 109 -0.58 -15.75 -14.41
N GLU A 110 -1.35 -16.43 -13.56
CA GLU A 110 -2.24 -17.51 -13.95
C GLU A 110 -3.35 -17.07 -14.91
N ILE A 111 -3.97 -15.93 -14.64
CA ILE A 111 -5.01 -15.35 -15.50
C ILE A 111 -4.40 -14.93 -16.83
N SER A 112 -3.24 -14.31 -16.82
CA SER A 112 -2.53 -13.89 -18.03
C SER A 112 -2.21 -15.06 -18.95
N GLU A 113 -1.78 -16.18 -18.40
CA GLU A 113 -1.54 -17.41 -19.15
C GLU A 113 -2.83 -17.97 -19.76
N LYS A 114 -3.91 -18.00 -18.99
CA LYS A 114 -5.22 -18.46 -19.44
C LYS A 114 -5.84 -17.53 -20.49
N GLU A 115 -5.74 -16.23 -20.31
CA GLU A 115 -6.23 -15.24 -21.27
C GLU A 115 -5.44 -15.24 -22.56
N CYS A 116 -4.14 -15.48 -22.48
CA CYS A 116 -3.29 -15.62 -23.65
C CYS A 116 -3.73 -16.81 -24.50
N SER A 117 -4.07 -17.92 -23.88
CA SER A 117 -4.62 -19.11 -24.55
C SER A 117 -6.01 -18.83 -25.15
N LYS A 118 -6.87 -18.11 -24.41
CA LYS A 118 -8.21 -17.73 -24.89
C LYS A 118 -8.16 -16.70 -26.00
N SER A 119 -7.29 -15.71 -25.92
CA SER A 119 -7.18 -14.67 -26.94
C SER A 119 -6.67 -15.23 -28.27
N GLN A 120 -5.85 -16.26 -28.25
CA GLN A 120 -5.45 -16.96 -29.47
C GLN A 120 -6.65 -17.67 -30.11
N ILE A 121 -7.49 -18.31 -29.32
CA ILE A 121 -8.71 -18.98 -29.79
C ILE A 121 -9.73 -17.94 -30.31
N GLU A 122 -9.91 -16.82 -29.60
CA GLU A 122 -10.83 -15.76 -30.01
C GLU A 122 -10.36 -15.01 -31.26
N ILE A 123 -9.06 -14.83 -31.44
CA ILE A 123 -8.50 -14.23 -32.66
C ILE A 123 -8.74 -15.14 -33.85
N GLU A 124 -8.61 -16.44 -33.68
CA GLU A 124 -8.90 -17.42 -34.75
C GLU A 124 -10.39 -17.47 -35.08
N SER A 125 -11.27 -17.34 -34.07
CA SER A 125 -12.73 -17.34 -34.32
C SER A 125 -13.25 -15.99 -34.83
N ASN A 126 -12.61 -14.86 -34.46
CA ASN A 126 -13.00 -13.51 -34.91
C ASN A 126 -12.47 -13.15 -36.30
N LYS A 127 -11.56 -13.91 -36.87
CA LYS A 127 -11.09 -13.71 -38.25
C LYS A 127 -12.23 -13.92 -39.28
N ASP A 128 -13.28 -14.64 -38.89
CA ASP A 128 -14.45 -14.87 -39.73
C ASP A 128 -15.49 -13.74 -39.65
N PHE A 129 -15.32 -12.74 -38.73
CA PHE A 129 -16.23 -11.62 -38.52
C PHE A 129 -15.77 -10.28 -39.10
N ILE A 130 -14.58 -10.25 -39.64
CA ILE A 130 -14.02 -9.08 -40.32
C ILE A 130 -13.77 -9.42 -41.79
#